data_10016e4cd854a26a4b1de17a20e3ab65
#
_entry.id   10016e4cd854a26a4b1de17a20e3ab65
#
_cell.length_a   1.000
_cell.length_b   1.000
_cell.length_c   1.000
_cell.angle_alpha   90.00
_cell.angle_beta   90.00
_cell.angle_gamma   90.00
#
_symmetry.space_group_name_H-M   'P 1'
#
loop_
_entity.id
_entity.type
_entity.pdbx_description
1 polymer ?
#
loop_
_entity_poly.entity_id
_entity_poly.type
_entity_poly.pdbx_seq_one_letter_code
_entity_poly.pdbx_strand_id
1 'polypeptide(L)'
;DDVSNIWKSVFCIGTGNEAASAGHTSGRIISEGEETIQLAIQSRQSSISIQIWKEYTDQIGISIINPSGVRVGPVPEILGPHRFRIGQTEILLYYGEPSPYSISQEIYIDLLPVESYLTEGIWRIVLSAGKIVTGQYEMWLPSDNVLNRGTGFLFPTDATTLTIPSSASRAIS
;
A
#
# COMPACT_ATOMS: atom_id res chain seq x y z
N ASP A 1 11.65 14.12 16.19
CA ASP A 1 12.58 15.20 15.77
C ASP A 1 12.64 16.35 16.79
N ASP A 2 11.51 16.78 17.38
CA ASP A 2 11.48 17.92 18.31
C ASP A 2 12.32 17.70 19.56
N VAL A 3 12.30 16.50 20.15
CA VAL A 3 13.07 16.15 21.35
C VAL A 3 14.57 16.18 21.08
N SER A 4 15.02 15.69 19.92
CA SER A 4 16.44 15.73 19.55
C SER A 4 16.96 17.15 19.31
N ASN A 5 16.08 18.06 18.88
CA ASN A 5 16.41 19.46 18.70
C ASN A 5 16.63 20.18 20.05
N ILE A 6 15.80 19.89 21.03
CA ILE A 6 15.80 20.55 22.34
C ILE A 6 16.98 20.04 23.19
N TRP A 7 17.21 18.74 23.21
CA TRP A 7 18.16 18.11 24.13
C TRP A 7 19.50 17.71 23.51
N LYS A 8 19.69 17.98 22.20
CA LYS A 8 20.89 17.55 21.45
C LYS A 8 21.24 16.08 21.68
N SER A 9 20.22 15.25 21.73
CA SER A 9 20.33 13.81 21.99
C SER A 9 20.36 13.05 20.67
N VAL A 10 21.07 11.92 20.68
CA VAL A 10 21.06 10.95 19.57
C VAL A 10 20.14 9.80 19.96
N PHE A 11 19.17 9.50 19.11
CA PHE A 11 18.27 8.37 19.29
C PHE A 11 18.68 7.25 18.34
N CYS A 12 19.08 6.11 18.90
CA CYS A 12 19.27 4.87 18.15
C CYS A 12 17.96 4.10 18.20
N ILE A 13 17.38 3.83 17.05
CA ILE A 13 16.05 3.23 16.93
C ILE A 13 16.16 1.94 16.10
N GLY A 14 15.53 0.87 16.58
CA GLY A 14 15.45 -0.39 15.84
C GLY A 14 14.70 -0.18 14.51
N THR A 15 15.25 -0.73 13.43
CA THR A 15 14.73 -0.55 12.06
C THR A 15 13.58 -1.50 11.73
N GLY A 16 13.23 -2.43 12.62
CA GLY A 16 12.31 -3.53 12.33
C GLY A 16 13.02 -4.70 11.65
N ASN A 17 12.32 -5.79 11.49
CA ASN A 17 12.83 -7.03 10.88
C ASN A 17 11.90 -7.56 9.77
N GLU A 18 11.03 -6.72 9.21
CA GLU A 18 10.02 -7.11 8.25
C GLU A 18 10.49 -7.10 6.79
N ALA A 19 11.76 -6.75 6.54
CA ALA A 19 12.35 -6.71 5.20
C ALA A 19 12.25 -8.04 4.43
N ALA A 20 12.21 -9.17 5.14
CA ALA A 20 12.06 -10.51 4.55
C ALA A 20 10.60 -10.96 4.42
N SER A 21 9.64 -10.16 4.87
CA SER A 21 8.22 -10.46 4.74
C SER A 21 7.71 -10.06 3.36
N ALA A 22 6.72 -10.77 2.83
CA ALA A 22 6.07 -10.42 1.57
C ALA A 22 5.10 -9.21 1.72
N GLY A 23 5.31 -8.40 2.75
CA GLY A 23 4.45 -7.28 3.13
C GLY A 23 4.76 -5.95 2.45
N HIS A 24 5.86 -5.86 1.68
CA HIS A 24 6.24 -4.64 0.99
C HIS A 24 6.60 -4.87 -0.47
N THR A 25 6.17 -3.97 -1.32
CA THR A 25 6.63 -3.90 -2.72
C THR A 25 6.72 -2.44 -3.17
N SER A 26 7.61 -2.17 -4.09
CA SER A 26 7.80 -0.85 -4.67
C SER A 26 8.07 -0.96 -6.16
N GLY A 27 7.84 0.12 -6.87
CA GLY A 27 8.09 0.16 -8.31
C GLY A 27 7.99 1.57 -8.88
N ARG A 28 7.98 1.62 -10.21
CA ARG A 28 7.84 2.87 -10.94
C ARG A 28 6.92 2.69 -12.13
N ILE A 29 5.86 3.47 -12.16
CA ILE A 29 4.96 3.54 -13.30
C ILE A 29 5.47 4.59 -14.31
N ILE A 30 5.42 4.26 -15.58
CA ILE A 30 5.77 5.16 -16.68
C ILE A 30 4.52 5.83 -17.25
N SER A 31 4.68 6.98 -17.88
CA SER A 31 3.58 7.68 -18.54
C SER A 31 2.86 6.79 -19.56
N GLU A 32 1.54 6.87 -19.56
CA GLU A 32 0.66 6.06 -20.41
C GLU A 32 0.74 4.54 -20.20
N GLY A 33 1.36 4.10 -19.08
CA GLY A 33 1.51 2.70 -18.73
C GLY A 33 0.51 2.22 -17.69
N GLU A 34 0.45 0.90 -17.52
CA GLU A 34 -0.18 0.24 -16.40
C GLU A 34 0.85 -0.63 -15.68
N GLU A 35 0.80 -0.64 -14.36
CA GLU A 35 1.61 -1.51 -13.52
C GLU A 35 0.69 -2.45 -12.75
N THR A 36 0.96 -3.74 -12.79
CA THR A 36 0.13 -4.75 -12.13
C THR A 36 0.88 -5.39 -10.99
N ILE A 37 0.37 -5.22 -9.79
CA ILE A 37 0.90 -5.79 -8.56
C ILE A 37 0.04 -6.99 -8.18
N GLN A 38 0.66 -8.14 -7.96
CA GLN A 38 -0.01 -9.37 -7.59
C GLN A 38 0.08 -9.61 -6.09
N LEU A 39 -1.07 -9.87 -5.47
CA LEU A 39 -1.23 -10.16 -4.06
C LEU A 39 -1.84 -11.54 -3.89
N ALA A 40 -1.10 -12.46 -3.27
CA ALA A 40 -1.61 -13.76 -2.89
C ALA A 40 -2.40 -13.64 -1.58
N ILE A 41 -3.65 -14.07 -1.58
CA ILE A 41 -4.50 -14.17 -0.38
C ILE A 41 -4.73 -15.64 -0.09
N GLN A 42 -4.31 -16.08 1.08
CA GLN A 42 -4.47 -17.46 1.53
C GLN A 42 -5.87 -17.68 2.13
N SER A 43 -6.25 -18.95 2.24
CA SER A 43 -7.53 -19.35 2.82
C SER A 43 -7.72 -18.80 4.24
N ARG A 44 -8.96 -18.47 4.60
CA ARG A 44 -9.34 -17.94 5.90
C ARG A 44 -8.72 -16.58 6.27
N GLN A 45 -8.28 -15.80 5.29
CA GLN A 45 -7.89 -14.41 5.53
C GLN A 45 -9.15 -13.57 5.81
N SER A 46 -9.20 -12.90 6.94
CA SER A 46 -10.39 -12.12 7.36
C SER A 46 -10.52 -10.81 6.59
N SER A 47 -9.53 -9.96 6.67
CA SER A 47 -9.48 -8.68 5.96
C SER A 47 -8.04 -8.34 5.65
N ILE A 48 -7.82 -7.46 4.69
CA ILE A 48 -6.50 -6.93 4.34
C ILE A 48 -6.62 -5.45 4.07
N SER A 49 -5.70 -4.70 4.67
CA SER A 49 -5.51 -3.28 4.40
C SER A 49 -4.22 -3.09 3.61
N ILE A 50 -4.26 -2.33 2.55
CA ILE A 50 -3.12 -2.04 1.69
C ILE A 50 -2.89 -0.54 1.71
N GLN A 51 -1.70 -0.12 2.09
CA GLN A 51 -1.26 1.27 2.00
C GLN A 51 -0.42 1.46 0.76
N ILE A 52 -0.74 2.48 -0.03
CA ILE A 52 0.03 2.86 -1.21
C ILE A 52 0.51 4.29 -1.00
N TRP A 53 1.80 4.49 -1.16
CA TRP A 53 2.42 5.81 -1.11
C TRP A 53 2.94 6.19 -2.48
N LYS A 54 2.63 7.40 -2.93
CA LYS A 54 3.13 8.00 -4.17
C LYS A 54 3.34 9.50 -3.98
N GLU A 55 4.00 10.15 -4.91
CA GLU A 55 4.04 11.61 -4.90
C GLU A 55 2.69 12.21 -5.30
N TYR A 56 2.36 13.33 -4.68
CA TYR A 56 1.10 14.04 -4.92
C TYR A 56 0.96 14.56 -6.34
N THR A 57 2.09 14.83 -7.00
CA THR A 57 2.17 15.33 -8.38
C THR A 57 1.79 14.29 -9.43
N ASP A 58 1.85 13.02 -9.07
CA ASP A 58 1.48 11.90 -9.94
C ASP A 58 -0.01 11.62 -9.83
N GLN A 59 -0.69 11.49 -10.96
CA GLN A 59 -2.08 11.06 -11.01
C GLN A 59 -2.15 9.59 -11.40
N ILE A 60 -2.65 8.76 -10.52
CA ILE A 60 -2.70 7.31 -10.69
C ILE A 60 -4.12 6.81 -10.39
N GLY A 61 -4.76 6.22 -11.40
CA GLY A 61 -6.01 5.49 -11.23
C GLY A 61 -5.75 4.07 -10.72
N ILE A 62 -6.63 3.56 -9.87
CA ILE A 62 -6.51 2.22 -9.30
C ILE A 62 -7.62 1.32 -9.79
N SER A 63 -7.24 0.13 -10.25
CA SER A 63 -8.18 -0.96 -10.49
C SER A 63 -7.84 -2.16 -9.62
N ILE A 64 -8.85 -2.92 -9.24
CA ILE A 64 -8.69 -4.14 -8.47
C ILE A 64 -9.36 -5.27 -9.24
N ILE A 65 -8.64 -6.38 -9.39
CA ILE A 65 -9.09 -7.58 -10.08
C ILE A 65 -9.06 -8.73 -9.08
N ASN A 66 -10.18 -9.39 -8.91
CA ASN A 66 -10.28 -10.55 -8.02
C ASN A 66 -9.71 -11.83 -8.69
N PRO A 67 -9.56 -12.94 -7.95
CA PRO A 67 -9.05 -14.20 -8.51
C PRO A 67 -9.89 -14.77 -9.66
N SER A 68 -11.17 -14.45 -9.74
CA SER A 68 -12.04 -14.87 -10.85
C SER A 68 -11.94 -13.96 -12.08
N GLY A 69 -11.12 -12.92 -12.04
CA GLY A 69 -10.89 -12.01 -13.17
C GLY A 69 -11.86 -10.83 -13.28
N VAL A 70 -12.74 -10.65 -12.30
CA VAL A 70 -13.64 -9.48 -12.29
C VAL A 70 -12.85 -8.24 -11.91
N ARG A 71 -12.89 -7.20 -12.75
CA ARG A 71 -12.20 -5.91 -12.55
C ARG A 71 -13.20 -4.84 -12.11
N VAL A 72 -12.80 -4.05 -11.12
CA VAL A 72 -13.41 -2.77 -10.75
C VAL A 72 -12.37 -1.68 -10.98
N GLY A 73 -12.78 -0.58 -11.56
CA GLY A 73 -11.91 0.54 -11.91
C GLY A 73 -11.63 0.64 -13.42
N PRO A 74 -10.73 1.55 -13.82
CA PRO A 74 -9.92 2.39 -12.97
C PRO A 74 -10.75 3.44 -12.21
N VAL A 75 -10.53 3.51 -10.90
CA VAL A 75 -11.09 4.57 -10.08
C VAL A 75 -10.18 5.77 -10.24
N PRO A 76 -10.69 6.91 -10.74
CA PRO A 76 -9.90 8.10 -10.90
C PRO A 76 -9.50 8.65 -9.53
N GLU A 77 -8.40 9.39 -9.49
CA GLU A 77 -7.93 10.06 -8.28
C GLU A 77 -8.88 11.20 -7.88
N ILE A 78 -9.89 10.86 -7.10
CA ILE A 78 -10.80 11.79 -6.46
C ILE A 78 -10.63 11.63 -4.96
N LEU A 79 -10.29 12.71 -4.26
CA LEU A 79 -10.06 12.69 -2.82
C LEU A 79 -11.26 12.14 -2.06
N GLY A 80 -10.98 11.38 -1.01
CA GLY A 80 -11.98 10.81 -0.14
C GLY A 80 -12.29 9.34 -0.39
N PRO A 81 -13.36 8.84 0.22
CA PRO A 81 -13.70 7.41 0.22
C PRO A 81 -14.49 7.00 -1.02
N HIS A 82 -14.13 5.85 -1.57
CA HIS A 82 -14.87 5.14 -2.61
C HIS A 82 -15.19 3.74 -2.14
N ARG A 83 -16.40 3.27 -2.41
CA ARG A 83 -16.86 1.94 -2.01
C ARG A 83 -17.33 1.15 -3.22
N PHE A 84 -16.84 -0.08 -3.32
CA PHE A 84 -17.20 -1.02 -4.39
C PHE A 84 -17.45 -2.41 -3.81
N ARG A 85 -18.06 -3.28 -4.61
CA ARG A 85 -18.23 -4.68 -4.26
C ARG A 85 -17.87 -5.56 -5.45
N ILE A 86 -17.04 -6.58 -5.20
CA ILE A 86 -16.71 -7.64 -6.15
C ILE A 86 -17.07 -8.98 -5.51
N GLY A 87 -18.13 -9.62 -5.99
CA GLY A 87 -18.60 -10.88 -5.43
C GLY A 87 -18.90 -10.77 -3.93
N GLN A 88 -18.15 -11.53 -3.13
CA GLN A 88 -18.27 -11.56 -1.65
C GLN A 88 -17.23 -10.68 -0.95
N THR A 89 -16.61 -9.75 -1.66
CA THR A 89 -15.64 -8.81 -1.10
C THR A 89 -16.09 -7.38 -1.31
N GLU A 90 -16.17 -6.62 -0.23
CA GLU A 90 -16.33 -5.18 -0.24
C GLU A 90 -14.96 -4.52 -0.29
N ILE A 91 -14.82 -3.50 -1.12
CA ILE A 91 -13.58 -2.75 -1.31
C ILE A 91 -13.84 -1.31 -0.91
N LEU A 92 -13.09 -0.83 0.06
CA LEU A 92 -13.02 0.58 0.41
C LEU A 92 -11.70 1.13 -0.09
N LEU A 93 -11.77 2.17 -0.91
CA LEU A 93 -10.58 2.85 -1.44
C LEU A 93 -10.65 4.30 -1.03
N TYR A 94 -9.59 4.80 -0.42
CA TYR A 94 -9.48 6.16 0.07
C TYR A 94 -8.25 6.84 -0.51
N TYR A 95 -8.45 7.97 -1.20
CA TYR A 95 -7.38 8.86 -1.62
C TYR A 95 -7.19 9.95 -0.56
N GLY A 96 -6.02 9.94 0.07
CA GLY A 96 -5.66 10.87 1.13
C GLY A 96 -5.51 12.31 0.65
N GLU A 97 -5.83 13.25 1.53
CA GLU A 97 -5.66 14.68 1.27
C GLU A 97 -4.19 15.11 1.37
N PRO A 98 -3.80 16.22 0.70
CA PRO A 98 -2.46 16.76 0.81
C PRO A 98 -2.12 17.10 2.26
N SER A 99 -0.91 16.73 2.66
CA SER A 99 -0.34 17.22 3.92
C SER A 99 0.60 18.39 3.65
N PRO A 100 0.52 19.49 4.42
CA PRO A 100 1.39 20.64 4.23
C PRO A 100 2.88 20.33 4.48
N TYR A 101 3.17 19.19 5.09
CA TYR A 101 4.53 18.78 5.46
C TYR A 101 5.04 17.57 4.66
N SER A 102 4.29 17.08 3.69
CA SER A 102 4.67 15.92 2.88
C SER A 102 4.29 16.11 1.42
N ILE A 103 5.19 15.73 0.52
CA ILE A 103 4.91 15.64 -0.92
C ILE A 103 4.23 14.32 -1.28
N SER A 104 4.17 13.38 -0.33
CA SER A 104 3.61 12.05 -0.55
C SER A 104 2.12 12.02 -0.24
N GLN A 105 1.39 11.32 -1.08
CA GLN A 105 -0.02 11.01 -0.90
C GLN A 105 -0.17 9.56 -0.49
N GLU A 106 -0.96 9.32 0.54
CA GLU A 106 -1.40 8.00 0.95
C GLU A 106 -2.69 7.62 0.20
N ILE A 107 -2.72 6.39 -0.30
CA ILE A 107 -3.93 5.76 -0.79
C ILE A 107 -4.12 4.50 0.04
N TYR A 108 -5.32 4.32 0.58
CA TYR A 108 -5.65 3.22 1.46
C TYR A 108 -6.72 2.34 0.82
N ILE A 109 -6.48 1.04 0.81
CA ILE A 109 -7.41 0.06 0.24
C ILE A 109 -7.71 -0.99 1.30
N ASP A 110 -8.97 -1.13 1.68
CA ASP A 110 -9.45 -2.24 2.50
C ASP A 110 -10.21 -3.25 1.66
N LEU A 111 -9.80 -4.50 1.77
CA LEU A 111 -10.54 -5.66 1.29
C LEU A 111 -11.26 -6.28 2.48
N LEU A 112 -12.58 -6.21 2.48
CA LEU A 112 -13.44 -6.68 3.55
C LEU A 112 -14.33 -7.82 3.06
N PRO A 113 -14.35 -8.99 3.72
CA PRO A 113 -15.27 -10.05 3.36
C PRO A 113 -16.69 -9.67 3.76
N VAL A 114 -17.66 -9.96 2.91
CA VAL A 114 -19.09 -9.80 3.25
C VAL A 114 -19.53 -10.84 4.26
N GLU A 115 -18.96 -12.04 4.20
CA GLU A 115 -19.21 -13.12 5.14
C GLU A 115 -18.05 -13.24 6.14
N SER A 116 -17.31 -14.36 6.09
CA SER A 116 -16.26 -14.62 7.08
C SER A 116 -14.85 -14.36 6.59
N TYR A 117 -14.58 -14.67 5.33
CA TYR A 117 -13.22 -14.63 4.77
C TYR A 117 -13.19 -14.08 3.36
N LEU A 118 -12.05 -13.50 2.99
CA LEU A 118 -11.76 -13.05 1.64
C LEU A 118 -11.65 -14.26 0.68
N THR A 119 -11.98 -14.04 -0.58
CA THR A 119 -11.75 -15.02 -1.62
C THR A 119 -10.26 -15.28 -1.75
N GLU A 120 -9.85 -16.54 -1.55
CA GLU A 120 -8.46 -16.98 -1.72
C GLU A 120 -8.02 -16.94 -3.19
N GLY A 121 -6.74 -16.74 -3.41
CA GLY A 121 -6.13 -16.73 -4.73
C GLY A 121 -5.33 -15.47 -5.02
N ILE A 122 -5.04 -15.24 -6.31
CA ILE A 122 -4.23 -14.12 -6.75
C ILE A 122 -5.14 -12.93 -7.08
N TRP A 123 -5.06 -11.91 -6.24
CA TRP A 123 -5.62 -10.60 -6.49
C TRP A 123 -4.62 -9.73 -7.24
N ARG A 124 -5.11 -8.81 -8.07
CA ARG A 124 -4.25 -7.87 -8.80
C ARG A 124 -4.71 -6.45 -8.51
N ILE A 125 -3.73 -5.62 -8.16
CA ILE A 125 -3.89 -4.18 -8.03
C ILE A 125 -3.24 -3.58 -9.26
N VAL A 126 -4.01 -2.87 -10.07
CA VAL A 126 -3.52 -2.25 -11.31
C VAL A 126 -3.46 -0.75 -11.12
N LEU A 127 -2.29 -0.20 -11.25
CA LEU A 127 -2.03 1.23 -11.25
C LEU A 127 -2.03 1.71 -12.70
N SER A 128 -2.95 2.60 -13.04
CA SER A 128 -3.07 3.19 -14.39
C SER A 128 -2.53 4.62 -14.38
N ALA A 129 -1.53 4.90 -15.20
CA ALA A 129 -0.91 6.19 -15.30
C ALA A 129 -1.87 7.24 -15.88
N GLY A 130 -2.12 8.32 -15.12
CA GLY A 130 -2.63 9.57 -15.65
C GLY A 130 -1.46 10.51 -15.98
N LYS A 131 -1.39 11.66 -15.32
CA LYS A 131 -0.22 12.56 -15.42
C LYS A 131 0.87 12.05 -14.49
N ILE A 132 2.02 11.66 -15.02
CA ILE A 132 3.16 11.15 -14.25
C ILE A 132 4.32 12.15 -14.31
N VAL A 133 4.87 12.47 -13.14
CA VAL A 133 6.06 13.30 -12.94
C VAL A 133 7.22 12.43 -12.47
N THR A 134 7.05 11.68 -11.37
CA THR A 134 8.05 10.80 -10.78
C THR A 134 7.72 9.34 -11.05
N GLY A 135 6.47 8.96 -10.82
CA GLY A 135 5.92 7.64 -11.02
C GLY A 135 6.32 6.61 -9.97
N GLN A 136 7.09 6.98 -8.97
CA GLN A 136 7.47 6.07 -7.88
C GLN A 136 6.28 5.76 -6.98
N TYR A 137 6.18 4.50 -6.59
CA TYR A 137 5.18 4.06 -5.61
C TYR A 137 5.77 3.03 -4.66
N GLU A 138 5.19 2.97 -3.48
CA GLU A 138 5.45 1.96 -2.46
C GLU A 138 4.13 1.41 -1.95
N MET A 139 4.07 0.09 -1.73
CA MET A 139 2.89 -0.58 -1.18
C MET A 139 3.27 -1.38 0.05
N TRP A 140 2.43 -1.28 1.06
CA TRP A 140 2.60 -1.95 2.33
C TRP A 140 1.35 -2.73 2.70
N LEU A 141 1.56 -3.91 3.26
CA LEU A 141 0.55 -4.70 3.95
C LEU A 141 0.71 -4.54 5.47
N PRO A 142 -0.32 -4.86 6.26
CA PRO A 142 -0.17 -4.92 7.72
C PRO A 142 0.90 -5.95 8.11
N SER A 143 1.38 -5.86 9.36
CA SER A 143 2.39 -6.78 9.88
C SER A 143 1.96 -8.25 9.82
N ASP A 144 2.92 -9.16 9.76
CA ASP A 144 2.71 -10.61 9.66
C ASP A 144 1.78 -11.20 10.72
N ASN A 145 1.61 -10.53 11.87
CA ASN A 145 0.70 -10.99 12.93
C ASN A 145 -0.79 -10.91 12.55
N VAL A 146 -1.13 -10.15 11.51
CA VAL A 146 -2.50 -9.96 11.02
C VAL A 146 -2.76 -10.78 9.75
N LEU A 147 -1.69 -11.12 9.03
CA LEU A 147 -1.76 -11.87 7.78
C LEU A 147 -1.62 -13.38 8.02
N ASN A 148 -2.41 -14.16 7.30
CA ASN A 148 -2.22 -15.60 7.26
C ASN A 148 -0.89 -15.94 6.56
N ARG A 149 -0.22 -16.97 7.04
CA ARG A 149 1.05 -17.42 6.46
C ARG A 149 0.90 -17.68 4.95
N GLY A 150 1.75 -17.02 4.16
CA GLY A 150 1.73 -17.09 2.71
C GLY A 150 0.83 -16.06 2.02
N THR A 151 0.09 -15.23 2.78
CA THR A 151 -0.55 -14.03 2.25
C THR A 151 0.50 -12.94 2.10
N GLY A 152 0.59 -12.35 0.93
CA GLY A 152 1.57 -11.29 0.67
C GLY A 152 1.74 -11.00 -0.81
N PHE A 153 2.59 -10.02 -1.12
CA PHE A 153 2.96 -9.71 -2.50
C PHE A 153 3.79 -10.85 -3.12
N LEU A 154 3.52 -11.15 -4.38
CA LEU A 154 4.28 -12.20 -5.10
C LEU A 154 5.69 -11.73 -5.48
N PHE A 155 5.87 -10.43 -5.65
CA PHE A 155 7.17 -9.81 -5.96
C PHE A 155 7.48 -8.73 -4.91
N PRO A 156 7.83 -9.14 -3.67
CA PRO A 156 8.19 -8.20 -2.63
C PRO A 156 9.53 -7.54 -2.93
N THR A 157 9.74 -6.34 -2.39
CA THR A 157 11.02 -5.62 -2.46
C THR A 157 11.52 -5.31 -1.05
N ASP A 158 12.84 -5.39 -0.87
CA ASP A 158 13.50 -5.14 0.43
C ASP A 158 13.87 -3.66 0.63
N ALA A 159 13.66 -2.83 -0.41
CA ALA A 159 13.98 -1.41 -0.34
C ALA A 159 13.00 -0.68 0.59
N THR A 160 13.51 0.29 1.33
CA THR A 160 12.73 1.22 2.18
C THR A 160 11.84 0.56 3.25
N THR A 161 12.30 -0.56 3.84
CA THR A 161 11.55 -1.30 4.87
C THR A 161 11.71 -0.75 6.30
N LEU A 162 12.18 0.48 6.45
CA LEU A 162 12.33 1.13 7.76
C LEU A 162 10.96 1.45 8.36
N THR A 163 10.74 0.96 9.58
CA THR A 163 9.50 1.22 10.33
C THR A 163 9.57 2.52 11.12
N ILE A 164 8.42 3.11 11.45
CA ILE A 164 8.35 4.24 12.38
C ILE A 164 8.68 3.72 13.81
N PRO A 165 9.56 4.37 14.58
CA PRO A 165 10.09 5.73 14.38
C PRO A 165 11.48 5.81 13.69
N SER A 166 12.02 4.73 13.14
CA SER A 166 13.35 4.73 12.53
C SER A 166 13.45 5.59 11.25
N SER A 167 12.31 5.87 10.62
CA SER A 167 12.21 6.79 9.47
C SER A 167 12.18 8.27 9.84
N ALA A 168 12.29 8.62 11.13
CA ALA A 168 12.40 10.02 11.56
C ALA A 168 13.71 10.64 11.08
N SER A 169 13.67 11.88 10.58
CA SER A 169 14.78 12.52 9.87
C SER A 169 16.06 12.71 10.71
N ARG A 170 15.99 12.55 12.05
CA ARG A 170 17.10 12.71 12.98
C ARG A 170 17.38 11.47 13.82
N ALA A 171 16.84 10.33 13.43
CA ALA A 171 17.17 9.05 14.04
C ALA A 171 18.33 8.38 13.30
N ILE A 172 19.14 7.62 14.05
CA ILE A 172 20.13 6.71 13.48
C ILE A 172 19.53 5.31 13.55
N SER A 173 19.33 4.70 12.39
CA SER A 173 18.74 3.39 12.23
C SER A 173 19.78 2.33 11.86
#